data_300a8313d504c4c97bf667393f5efba5
#
_entry.id   300a8313d504c4c97bf667393f5efba5
#
_cell.length_a   1.000
_cell.length_b   1.000
_cell.length_c   1.000
_cell.angle_alpha   90.00
_cell.angle_beta   90.00
_cell.angle_gamma   90.00
#
_symmetry.space_group_name_H-M   'P 1'
#
loop_
_entity.id
_entity.type
_entity.pdbx_description
1 polymer ?
#
loop_
_entity_poly.entity_id
_entity_poly.type
_entity_poly.pdbx_seq_one_letter_code
_entity_poly.pdbx_strand_id
1 'polypeptide(L)'
;MLYFENDYCEGAHPAILQKLVETNFEKVSGYGTDPYCASAKENIRAACACPEADVFFISGGTQANAVVIGSMLHRWEGVLAATTGHVAAHEAGAIEFTGHKVLSLPHTNGKVAAKDVENFCQTFYADANMDHLVFPGMVYISHPSEYGTLYTKAELEALSAVCHTYHMPLFMDGARLGYGLVSEGTDVTLADIARLTDVFYIGGTKVGALCGEAVVFPHGAPAHFMTMVKQQGALLAKGRLMGLQFDVLFTHGLYT
;
A
#
# COMPACT_ATOMS: atom_id res chain seq x y z
N MET A 1 -3.78 -8.77 30.78
CA MET A 1 -2.61 -9.44 30.16
C MET A 1 -2.38 -8.75 28.84
N LEU A 2 -1.16 -8.35 28.53
CA LEU A 2 -0.82 -7.76 27.24
C LEU A 2 -0.34 -8.89 26.32
N TYR A 3 -0.86 -8.92 25.09
CA TYR A 3 -0.49 -9.90 24.07
C TYR A 3 0.43 -9.23 23.05
N PHE A 4 1.60 -9.83 22.79
CA PHE A 4 2.60 -9.35 21.85
C PHE A 4 2.94 -10.40 20.77
N GLU A 5 1.99 -11.31 20.49
CA GLU A 5 2.20 -12.35 19.48
C GLU A 5 2.14 -11.80 18.06
N ASN A 6 1.22 -10.86 17.83
CA ASN A 6 1.05 -10.15 16.57
C ASN A 6 0.24 -8.86 16.78
N ASP A 7 0.17 -8.01 15.77
CA ASP A 7 -0.55 -6.73 15.80
C ASP A 7 -1.91 -6.77 15.06
N TYR A 8 -2.49 -7.97 14.91
CA TYR A 8 -3.80 -8.22 14.30
C TYR A 8 -4.63 -9.27 15.07
N CYS A 9 -4.39 -9.41 16.36
CA CYS A 9 -5.08 -10.42 17.20
C CYS A 9 -6.46 -9.95 17.71
N GLU A 10 -6.78 -8.67 17.60
CA GLU A 10 -8.07 -8.12 18.04
C GLU A 10 -9.03 -7.94 16.85
N GLY A 11 -10.32 -7.80 17.16
CA GLY A 11 -11.35 -7.47 16.17
C GLY A 11 -11.36 -5.99 15.80
N ALA A 12 -12.44 -5.57 15.12
CA ALA A 12 -12.57 -4.17 14.72
C ALA A 12 -12.95 -3.24 15.87
N HIS A 13 -12.70 -1.95 15.66
CA HIS A 13 -13.24 -0.89 16.52
C HIS A 13 -14.76 -1.04 16.68
N PRO A 14 -15.33 -0.88 17.91
CA PRO A 14 -16.76 -1.11 18.17
C PRO A 14 -17.71 -0.34 17.26
N ALA A 15 -17.36 0.88 16.85
CA ALA A 15 -18.17 1.68 15.93
C ALA A 15 -18.33 1.02 14.54
N ILE A 16 -17.32 0.29 14.06
CA ILE A 16 -17.39 -0.48 12.81
C ILE A 16 -18.39 -1.63 12.96
N LEU A 17 -18.28 -2.40 14.05
CA LEU A 17 -19.20 -3.53 14.33
C LEU A 17 -20.64 -3.05 14.42
N GLN A 18 -20.86 -1.94 15.14
CA GLN A 18 -22.17 -1.33 15.25
C GLN A 18 -22.72 -0.92 13.88
N LYS A 19 -21.92 -0.24 13.07
CA LYS A 19 -22.32 0.19 11.72
C LYS A 19 -22.63 -0.97 10.79
N LEU A 20 -21.88 -2.06 10.88
CA LEU A 20 -22.16 -3.29 10.15
C LEU A 20 -23.52 -3.89 10.52
N VAL A 21 -23.87 -3.92 11.81
CA VAL A 21 -25.15 -4.42 12.31
C VAL A 21 -26.29 -3.50 11.85
N GLU A 22 -26.17 -2.20 12.00
CA GLU A 22 -27.18 -1.21 11.62
C GLU A 22 -27.55 -1.29 10.14
N THR A 23 -26.54 -1.48 9.28
CA THR A 23 -26.71 -1.47 7.82
C THR A 23 -26.93 -2.85 7.20
N ASN A 24 -26.96 -3.92 8.01
CA ASN A 24 -26.95 -5.30 7.52
C ASN A 24 -28.07 -5.62 6.51
N PHE A 25 -29.24 -5.06 6.69
CA PHE A 25 -30.40 -5.30 5.82
C PHE A 25 -30.59 -4.26 4.71
N GLU A 26 -29.71 -3.26 4.63
CA GLU A 26 -29.76 -2.29 3.54
C GLU A 26 -29.45 -2.93 2.19
N LYS A 27 -30.23 -2.54 1.18
CA LYS A 27 -30.03 -2.97 -0.21
C LYS A 27 -29.20 -1.94 -0.94
N VAL A 28 -27.92 -2.23 -1.14
CA VAL A 28 -26.97 -1.38 -1.82
C VAL A 28 -26.31 -2.11 -2.99
N SER A 29 -25.70 -1.36 -3.91
CA SER A 29 -24.96 -1.93 -5.04
C SER A 29 -23.74 -2.72 -4.54
N GLY A 30 -23.30 -3.69 -5.34
CA GLY A 30 -22.14 -4.54 -5.02
C GLY A 30 -20.82 -4.00 -5.56
N TYR A 31 -19.75 -4.77 -5.33
CA TYR A 31 -18.45 -4.57 -5.92
C TYR A 31 -17.81 -3.20 -5.63
N GLY A 32 -18.12 -2.60 -4.47
CA GLY A 32 -17.52 -1.32 -4.06
C GLY A 32 -18.11 -0.08 -4.74
N THR A 33 -19.32 -0.19 -5.35
CA THR A 33 -20.04 0.93 -5.96
C THR A 33 -21.19 1.44 -5.08
N ASP A 34 -21.20 1.07 -3.82
CA ASP A 34 -22.16 1.45 -2.80
C ASP A 34 -21.83 2.82 -2.18
N PRO A 35 -22.79 3.47 -1.49
CA PRO A 35 -22.58 4.78 -0.88
C PRO A 35 -21.47 4.81 0.19
N TYR A 36 -21.26 3.74 0.93
CA TYR A 36 -20.22 3.68 1.96
C TYR A 36 -18.82 3.70 1.35
N CYS A 37 -18.63 2.91 0.28
CA CYS A 37 -17.39 2.95 -0.49
C CYS A 37 -17.16 4.33 -1.12
N ALA A 38 -18.22 4.98 -1.63
CA ALA A 38 -18.10 6.32 -2.20
C ALA A 38 -17.69 7.34 -1.13
N SER A 39 -18.36 7.35 0.03
CA SER A 39 -18.04 8.24 1.16
C SER A 39 -16.61 8.01 1.67
N ALA A 40 -16.21 6.76 1.87
CA ALA A 40 -14.86 6.44 2.30
C ALA A 40 -13.78 6.95 1.34
N LYS A 41 -14.00 6.82 0.04
CA LYS A 41 -13.08 7.34 -1.00
C LYS A 41 -12.93 8.85 -0.90
N GLU A 42 -14.04 9.59 -0.76
CA GLU A 42 -14.02 11.06 -0.60
C GLU A 42 -13.27 11.48 0.67
N ASN A 43 -13.54 10.81 1.79
CA ASN A 43 -12.84 11.07 3.05
C ASN A 43 -11.33 10.82 2.96
N ILE A 44 -10.92 9.73 2.30
CA ILE A 44 -9.51 9.42 2.06
C ILE A 44 -8.86 10.46 1.14
N ARG A 45 -9.51 10.84 0.04
CA ARG A 45 -9.02 11.90 -0.86
C ARG A 45 -8.81 13.22 -0.12
N ALA A 46 -9.76 13.59 0.73
CA ALA A 46 -9.66 14.79 1.56
C ALA A 46 -8.47 14.71 2.54
N ALA A 47 -8.31 13.59 3.24
CA ALA A 47 -7.21 13.38 4.19
C ALA A 47 -5.84 13.38 3.51
N CYS A 48 -5.76 12.89 2.28
CA CYS A 48 -4.55 12.89 1.45
C CYS A 48 -4.30 14.22 0.72
N ALA A 49 -5.22 15.19 0.82
CA ALA A 49 -5.21 16.43 0.01
C ALA A 49 -5.06 16.15 -1.50
N CYS A 50 -5.65 15.05 -1.98
CA CYS A 50 -5.51 14.56 -3.35
C CYS A 50 -6.90 14.22 -3.95
N PRO A 51 -7.68 15.23 -4.41
CA PRO A 51 -9.08 15.05 -4.84
C PRO A 51 -9.23 14.15 -6.07
N GLU A 52 -8.21 14.06 -6.92
CA GLU A 52 -8.22 13.28 -8.15
C GLU A 52 -7.73 11.83 -7.96
N ALA A 53 -7.35 11.43 -6.74
CA ALA A 53 -6.82 10.10 -6.50
C ALA A 53 -7.86 9.01 -6.78
N ASP A 54 -7.42 7.92 -7.40
CA ASP A 54 -8.19 6.69 -7.47
C ASP A 54 -7.99 5.87 -6.19
N VAL A 55 -9.10 5.42 -5.58
CA VAL A 55 -9.07 4.64 -4.34
C VAL A 55 -9.78 3.31 -4.54
N PHE A 56 -9.15 2.21 -4.12
CA PHE A 56 -9.68 0.85 -4.20
C PHE A 56 -9.54 0.14 -2.86
N PHE A 57 -10.55 -0.63 -2.48
CA PHE A 57 -10.52 -1.42 -1.24
C PHE A 57 -10.21 -2.88 -1.55
N ILE A 58 -9.16 -3.41 -0.93
CA ILE A 58 -8.66 -4.78 -1.10
C ILE A 58 -8.60 -5.46 0.26
N SER A 59 -8.77 -6.78 0.31
CA SER A 59 -9.06 -7.50 1.57
C SER A 59 -7.86 -7.65 2.51
N GLY A 60 -6.63 -7.49 2.04
CA GLY A 60 -5.42 -7.62 2.86
C GLY A 60 -4.15 -7.22 2.13
N GLY A 61 -3.08 -6.98 2.89
CA GLY A 61 -1.81 -6.42 2.38
C GLY A 61 -1.15 -7.28 1.31
N THR A 62 -0.99 -8.58 1.53
CA THR A 62 -0.41 -9.50 0.53
C THR A 62 -1.15 -9.45 -0.81
N GLN A 63 -2.49 -9.42 -0.77
CA GLN A 63 -3.29 -9.31 -1.98
C GLN A 63 -3.15 -7.91 -2.63
N ALA A 64 -3.09 -6.84 -1.82
CA ALA A 64 -2.85 -5.49 -2.32
C ALA A 64 -1.49 -5.40 -3.02
N ASN A 65 -0.43 -5.93 -2.42
CA ASN A 65 0.91 -5.97 -2.99
C ASN A 65 0.94 -6.74 -4.33
N ALA A 66 0.34 -7.94 -4.37
CA ALA A 66 0.28 -8.75 -5.58
C ALA A 66 -0.50 -8.05 -6.71
N VAL A 67 -1.65 -7.43 -6.41
CA VAL A 67 -2.47 -6.73 -7.42
C VAL A 67 -1.76 -5.48 -7.94
N VAL A 68 -1.19 -4.65 -7.06
CA VAL A 68 -0.49 -3.42 -7.44
C VAL A 68 0.74 -3.76 -8.28
N ILE A 69 1.63 -4.60 -7.79
CA ILE A 69 2.86 -4.96 -8.48
C ILE A 69 2.55 -5.64 -9.83
N GLY A 70 1.64 -6.62 -9.82
CA GLY A 70 1.25 -7.35 -11.03
C GLY A 70 0.51 -6.51 -12.07
N SER A 71 -0.07 -5.34 -11.69
CA SER A 71 -0.76 -4.44 -12.62
C SER A 71 0.12 -3.31 -13.17
N MET A 72 1.20 -2.96 -12.47
CA MET A 72 2.05 -1.82 -12.82
C MET A 72 3.33 -2.23 -13.54
N LEU A 73 3.82 -3.45 -13.31
CA LEU A 73 5.07 -3.91 -13.91
C LEU A 73 4.86 -4.59 -15.26
N HIS A 74 5.82 -4.40 -16.16
CA HIS A 74 5.95 -5.20 -17.37
C HIS A 74 6.54 -6.59 -17.05
N ARG A 75 6.29 -7.57 -17.90
CA ARG A 75 6.70 -8.98 -17.70
C ARG A 75 8.20 -9.20 -17.46
N TRP A 76 9.05 -8.29 -17.91
CA TRP A 76 10.50 -8.33 -17.76
C TRP A 76 11.00 -7.54 -16.56
N GLU A 77 10.10 -6.92 -15.81
CA GLU A 77 10.43 -6.07 -14.67
C GLU A 77 10.24 -6.80 -13.34
N GLY A 78 11.01 -6.36 -12.36
CA GLY A 78 10.92 -6.76 -10.97
C GLY A 78 10.81 -5.56 -10.03
N VAL A 79 10.48 -5.83 -8.78
CA VAL A 79 10.31 -4.82 -7.74
C VAL A 79 11.52 -4.79 -6.82
N LEU A 80 12.14 -3.62 -6.66
CA LEU A 80 13.21 -3.37 -5.70
C LEU A 80 12.61 -3.23 -4.29
N ALA A 81 13.10 -4.01 -3.34
CA ALA A 81 12.64 -3.97 -1.94
C ALA A 81 13.79 -4.28 -0.97
N ALA A 82 13.69 -3.82 0.27
CA ALA A 82 14.59 -4.27 1.33
C ALA A 82 14.56 -5.81 1.46
N THR A 83 15.69 -6.43 1.81
CA THR A 83 15.70 -7.88 2.10
C THR A 83 14.74 -8.28 3.21
N THR A 84 14.36 -7.35 4.08
CA THR A 84 13.37 -7.50 5.15
C THR A 84 11.98 -7.04 4.75
N GLY A 85 11.82 -6.44 3.58
CA GLY A 85 10.53 -5.97 3.09
C GLY A 85 9.51 -7.11 3.04
N HIS A 86 8.26 -6.80 3.36
CA HIS A 86 7.21 -7.82 3.49
C HIS A 86 7.08 -8.70 2.24
N VAL A 87 7.15 -8.09 1.04
CA VAL A 87 7.12 -8.79 -0.26
C VAL A 87 8.31 -9.74 -0.48
N ALA A 88 9.46 -9.47 0.16
CA ALA A 88 10.65 -10.30 0.04
C ALA A 88 10.66 -11.46 1.03
N ALA A 89 10.09 -11.29 2.24
CA ALA A 89 10.32 -12.17 3.38
C ALA A 89 9.06 -12.90 3.89
N HIS A 90 7.85 -12.30 3.74
CA HIS A 90 6.66 -12.75 4.48
C HIS A 90 5.42 -13.01 3.62
N GLU A 91 5.54 -13.10 2.29
CA GLU A 91 4.39 -13.31 1.39
C GLU A 91 4.43 -14.65 0.64
N ALA A 92 5.25 -15.59 1.08
CA ALA A 92 5.31 -16.95 0.51
C ALA A 92 5.47 -16.98 -1.03
N GLY A 93 6.19 -16.00 -1.61
CA GLY A 93 6.38 -15.91 -3.05
C GLY A 93 5.16 -15.35 -3.80
N ALA A 94 4.28 -14.59 -3.16
CA ALA A 94 3.09 -14.04 -3.81
C ALA A 94 3.44 -13.11 -4.98
N ILE A 95 4.55 -12.38 -4.90
CA ILE A 95 5.00 -11.51 -5.99
C ILE A 95 5.54 -12.32 -7.15
N GLU A 96 6.37 -13.34 -6.86
CA GLU A 96 6.88 -14.26 -7.88
C GLU A 96 5.73 -15.03 -8.57
N PHE A 97 4.67 -15.34 -7.84
CA PHE A 97 3.46 -15.95 -8.41
C PHE A 97 2.75 -15.03 -9.42
N THR A 98 2.88 -13.72 -9.31
CA THR A 98 2.38 -12.78 -10.34
C THR A 98 3.26 -12.74 -11.59
N GLY A 99 4.42 -13.39 -11.57
CA GLY A 99 5.39 -13.43 -12.67
C GLY A 99 6.52 -12.39 -12.54
N HIS A 100 6.61 -11.69 -11.41
CA HIS A 100 7.62 -10.66 -11.16
C HIS A 100 8.61 -11.12 -10.08
N LYS A 101 9.86 -10.70 -10.23
CA LYS A 101 10.92 -11.02 -9.26
C LYS A 101 11.04 -9.91 -8.23
N VAL A 102 11.22 -10.27 -6.95
CA VAL A 102 11.69 -9.33 -5.94
C VAL A 102 13.21 -9.18 -6.06
N LEU A 103 13.66 -7.96 -6.32
CA LEU A 103 15.07 -7.56 -6.42
C LEU A 103 15.50 -6.97 -5.08
N SER A 104 16.18 -7.76 -4.27
CA SER A 104 16.53 -7.40 -2.90
C SER A 104 17.63 -6.34 -2.84
N LEU A 105 17.38 -5.29 -2.04
CA LEU A 105 18.33 -4.24 -1.70
C LEU A 105 18.82 -4.37 -0.25
N PRO A 106 20.04 -3.87 0.06
CA PRO A 106 20.45 -3.69 1.44
C PRO A 106 19.52 -2.70 2.15
N HIS A 107 19.51 -2.76 3.47
CA HIS A 107 18.71 -1.87 4.29
C HIS A 107 19.42 -1.43 5.55
N THR A 108 19.02 -0.31 6.13
CA THR A 108 19.40 0.11 7.47
C THR A 108 18.14 0.15 8.34
N ASN A 109 18.07 -0.72 9.33
CA ASN A 109 16.91 -0.85 10.21
C ASN A 109 15.57 -0.99 9.44
N GLY A 110 15.55 -1.81 8.38
CA GLY A 110 14.37 -2.06 7.54
C GLY A 110 14.11 -1.01 6.45
N LYS A 111 14.86 0.09 6.42
CA LYS A 111 14.70 1.14 5.40
C LYS A 111 15.68 0.99 4.25
N VAL A 112 15.21 1.12 3.02
CA VAL A 112 16.02 1.28 1.82
C VAL A 112 16.43 2.74 1.68
N ALA A 113 17.70 3.00 1.42
CA ALA A 113 18.16 4.36 1.12
C ALA A 113 18.08 4.67 -0.38
N ALA A 114 17.79 5.92 -0.73
CA ALA A 114 17.78 6.38 -2.12
C ALA A 114 19.09 6.07 -2.85
N LYS A 115 20.23 6.16 -2.12
CA LYS A 115 21.55 5.84 -2.66
C LYS A 115 21.71 4.37 -3.05
N ASP A 116 21.05 3.44 -2.33
CA ASP A 116 21.11 2.01 -2.66
C ASP A 116 20.31 1.72 -3.93
N VAL A 117 19.16 2.37 -4.11
CA VAL A 117 18.38 2.32 -5.34
C VAL A 117 19.19 2.87 -6.51
N GLU A 118 19.80 4.04 -6.35
CA GLU A 118 20.65 4.67 -7.36
C GLU A 118 21.81 3.78 -7.77
N ASN A 119 22.54 3.23 -6.78
CA ASN A 119 23.67 2.33 -7.02
C ASN A 119 23.25 1.07 -7.78
N PHE A 120 22.10 0.48 -7.41
CA PHE A 120 21.55 -0.67 -8.11
C PHE A 120 21.29 -0.33 -9.59
N CYS A 121 20.57 0.76 -9.85
CA CYS A 121 20.25 1.18 -11.21
C CYS A 121 21.50 1.53 -12.02
N GLN A 122 22.46 2.26 -11.44
CA GLN A 122 23.72 2.57 -12.12
C GLN A 122 24.49 1.29 -12.50
N THR A 123 24.56 0.33 -11.60
CA THR A 123 25.23 -0.95 -11.86
C THR A 123 24.49 -1.74 -12.94
N PHE A 124 23.17 -1.81 -12.86
CA PHE A 124 22.32 -2.51 -13.83
C PHE A 124 22.47 -1.95 -15.26
N TYR A 125 22.31 -0.64 -15.42
CA TYR A 125 22.37 0.02 -16.73
C TYR A 125 23.80 0.14 -17.30
N ALA A 126 24.83 -0.06 -16.48
CA ALA A 126 26.21 -0.14 -16.95
C ALA A 126 26.61 -1.56 -17.41
N ASP A 127 25.81 -2.58 -17.13
CA ASP A 127 26.08 -3.96 -17.52
C ASP A 127 25.78 -4.17 -19.03
N ALA A 128 26.78 -4.57 -19.80
CA ALA A 128 26.62 -4.88 -21.21
C ALA A 128 25.64 -6.05 -21.49
N ASN A 129 25.33 -6.85 -20.45
CA ASN A 129 24.43 -8.00 -20.54
C ASN A 129 23.07 -7.72 -19.84
N MET A 130 22.69 -6.47 -19.60
CA MET A 130 21.45 -6.12 -18.89
C MET A 130 20.20 -6.77 -19.50
N ASP A 131 20.19 -7.01 -20.83
CA ASP A 131 19.07 -7.67 -21.53
C ASP A 131 18.87 -9.13 -21.11
N HIS A 132 19.81 -9.73 -20.37
CA HIS A 132 19.69 -11.08 -19.78
C HIS A 132 19.20 -11.04 -18.32
N LEU A 133 18.99 -9.86 -17.75
CA LEU A 133 18.64 -9.64 -16.36
C LEU A 133 17.18 -9.18 -16.24
N VAL A 134 16.63 -9.28 -15.02
CA VAL A 134 15.32 -8.69 -14.71
C VAL A 134 15.50 -7.19 -14.50
N PHE A 135 14.77 -6.39 -15.27
CA PHE A 135 14.82 -4.93 -15.19
C PHE A 135 14.23 -4.42 -13.87
N PRO A 136 14.84 -3.42 -13.23
CA PRO A 136 14.22 -2.73 -12.11
C PRO A 136 13.02 -1.90 -12.63
N GLY A 137 11.82 -2.19 -12.13
CA GLY A 137 10.59 -1.56 -12.62
C GLY A 137 9.79 -0.81 -11.57
N MET A 138 10.09 -1.02 -10.28
CA MET A 138 9.38 -0.37 -9.17
C MET A 138 10.26 -0.40 -7.92
N VAL A 139 10.11 0.60 -7.05
CA VAL A 139 10.65 0.58 -5.69
C VAL A 139 9.50 0.39 -4.70
N TYR A 140 9.63 -0.62 -3.84
CA TYR A 140 8.68 -0.91 -2.74
C TYR A 140 9.33 -0.60 -1.40
N ILE A 141 8.60 0.11 -0.54
CA ILE A 141 8.99 0.38 0.84
C ILE A 141 7.80 0.14 1.77
N SER A 142 8.06 -0.21 3.02
CA SER A 142 7.05 -0.26 4.09
C SER A 142 7.18 0.96 5.01
N HIS A 143 6.07 1.61 5.37
CA HIS A 143 6.06 2.74 6.31
C HIS A 143 4.91 2.64 7.32
N PRO A 144 5.21 2.46 8.63
CA PRO A 144 6.52 2.09 9.21
C PRO A 144 7.12 0.83 8.60
N SER A 145 8.45 0.71 8.64
CA SER A 145 9.13 -0.51 8.20
C SER A 145 8.75 -1.71 9.08
N GLU A 146 9.13 -2.93 8.67
CA GLU A 146 8.91 -4.16 9.44
C GLU A 146 9.59 -4.13 10.83
N TYR A 147 10.55 -3.23 11.02
CA TYR A 147 11.23 -2.99 12.31
C TYR A 147 10.64 -1.82 13.09
N GLY A 148 9.52 -1.23 12.63
CA GLY A 148 8.86 -0.10 13.27
C GLY A 148 9.60 1.23 13.08
N THR A 149 10.58 1.32 12.18
CA THR A 149 11.27 2.57 11.88
C THR A 149 10.49 3.42 10.90
N LEU A 150 10.61 4.74 11.03
CA LEU A 150 9.92 5.70 10.17
C LEU A 150 10.87 6.25 9.11
N TYR A 151 10.37 6.40 7.89
CA TYR A 151 11.01 7.27 6.91
C TYR A 151 10.73 8.72 7.28
N THR A 152 11.74 9.57 7.25
CA THR A 152 11.56 11.03 7.33
C THR A 152 11.07 11.55 5.97
N LYS A 153 10.50 12.75 5.97
CA LYS A 153 10.09 13.43 4.73
C LYS A 153 11.27 13.57 3.76
N ALA A 154 12.45 13.95 4.25
CA ALA A 154 13.65 14.08 3.44
C ALA A 154 14.09 12.74 2.81
N GLU A 155 13.98 11.61 3.53
CA GLU A 155 14.27 10.29 2.97
C GLU A 155 13.25 9.90 1.88
N LEU A 156 11.97 10.19 2.07
CA LEU A 156 10.93 9.94 1.06
C LEU A 156 11.12 10.84 -0.18
N GLU A 157 11.47 12.11 0.00
CA GLU A 157 11.79 13.03 -1.10
C GLU A 157 12.98 12.52 -1.92
N ALA A 158 14.02 12.03 -1.26
CA ALA A 158 15.19 11.46 -1.94
C ALA A 158 14.82 10.17 -2.70
N LEU A 159 13.99 9.28 -2.10
CA LEU A 159 13.51 8.07 -2.78
C LEU A 159 12.63 8.42 -3.98
N SER A 160 11.69 9.33 -3.83
CA SER A 160 10.84 9.81 -4.93
C SER A 160 11.68 10.37 -6.09
N ALA A 161 12.68 11.20 -5.78
CA ALA A 161 13.55 11.80 -6.78
C ALA A 161 14.36 10.74 -7.58
N VAL A 162 14.93 9.73 -6.91
CA VAL A 162 15.66 8.66 -7.61
C VAL A 162 14.71 7.79 -8.42
N CYS A 163 13.52 7.48 -7.90
CA CYS A 163 12.50 6.74 -8.64
C CYS A 163 12.11 7.48 -9.94
N HIS A 164 11.84 8.78 -9.87
CA HIS A 164 11.55 9.60 -11.05
C HIS A 164 12.71 9.62 -12.05
N THR A 165 13.97 9.67 -11.58
CA THR A 165 15.15 9.67 -12.45
C THR A 165 15.22 8.39 -13.30
N TYR A 166 14.82 7.26 -12.74
CA TYR A 166 14.84 5.96 -13.42
C TYR A 166 13.47 5.51 -13.97
N HIS A 167 12.48 6.39 -13.94
CA HIS A 167 11.10 6.13 -14.39
C HIS A 167 10.43 4.93 -13.72
N MET A 168 10.74 4.71 -12.45
CA MET A 168 10.15 3.67 -11.64
C MET A 168 9.10 4.26 -10.70
N PRO A 169 7.90 3.69 -10.56
CA PRO A 169 6.98 4.09 -9.50
C PRO A 169 7.53 3.75 -8.11
N LEU A 170 7.25 4.63 -7.14
CA LEU A 170 7.46 4.39 -5.73
C LEU A 170 6.16 3.88 -5.10
N PHE A 171 6.17 2.64 -4.63
CA PHE A 171 5.06 2.00 -3.93
C PHE A 171 5.32 1.93 -2.43
N MET A 172 4.40 2.48 -1.63
CA MET A 172 4.49 2.42 -0.16
C MET A 172 3.44 1.46 0.41
N ASP A 173 3.92 0.42 1.06
CA ASP A 173 3.14 -0.46 1.95
C ASP A 173 2.85 0.28 3.26
N GLY A 174 1.58 0.59 3.48
CA GLY A 174 1.10 1.29 4.65
C GLY A 174 0.31 0.39 5.62
N ALA A 175 0.66 -0.90 5.75
CA ALA A 175 -0.06 -1.85 6.62
C ALA A 175 -0.20 -1.35 8.06
N ARG A 176 0.73 -0.52 8.54
CA ARG A 176 0.75 0.11 9.86
C ARG A 176 0.75 1.63 9.79
N LEU A 177 0.27 2.20 8.70
CA LEU A 177 0.41 3.62 8.40
C LEU A 177 -0.19 4.52 9.49
N GLY A 178 -1.37 4.17 10.04
CA GLY A 178 -1.99 4.94 11.11
C GLY A 178 -1.08 5.08 12.34
N TYR A 179 -0.37 4.03 12.72
CA TYR A 179 0.62 4.11 13.82
C TYR A 179 1.80 5.02 13.46
N GLY A 180 2.27 4.96 12.22
CA GLY A 180 3.35 5.82 11.75
C GLY A 180 2.98 7.31 11.80
N LEU A 181 1.76 7.64 11.40
CA LEU A 181 1.28 9.03 11.34
C LEU A 181 1.11 9.70 12.72
N VAL A 182 0.88 8.91 13.76
CA VAL A 182 0.72 9.42 15.16
C VAL A 182 1.95 9.17 16.03
N SER A 183 3.00 8.57 15.50
CA SER A 183 4.22 8.28 16.25
C SER A 183 5.01 9.55 16.56
N GLU A 184 5.62 9.59 17.76
CA GLU A 184 6.57 10.65 18.08
C GLU A 184 7.72 10.68 17.07
N GLY A 185 8.06 11.88 16.61
CA GLY A 185 9.14 12.08 15.65
C GLY A 185 8.77 11.88 14.19
N THR A 186 7.50 11.58 13.88
CA THR A 186 7.05 11.65 12.46
C THR A 186 7.03 13.10 11.98
N ASP A 187 7.51 13.32 10.76
CA ASP A 187 7.44 14.59 10.05
C ASP A 187 6.65 14.45 8.73
N VAL A 188 5.95 13.31 8.56
CA VAL A 188 5.24 12.91 7.35
C VAL A 188 3.75 12.91 7.60
N THR A 189 2.98 13.47 6.66
CA THR A 189 1.51 13.45 6.64
C THR A 189 0.99 12.60 5.49
N LEU A 190 -0.31 12.26 5.51
CA LEU A 190 -0.95 11.58 4.36
C LEU A 190 -0.83 12.39 3.07
N ALA A 191 -0.88 13.72 3.14
CA ALA A 191 -0.69 14.60 2.00
C ALA A 191 0.76 14.54 1.45
N ASP A 192 1.76 14.43 2.34
CA ASP A 192 3.15 14.23 1.91
C ASP A 192 3.34 12.88 1.22
N ILE A 193 2.73 11.81 1.76
CA ILE A 193 2.78 10.48 1.16
C ILE A 193 2.14 10.50 -0.23
N ALA A 194 0.94 11.07 -0.37
CA ALA A 194 0.27 11.17 -1.66
C ALA A 194 1.08 11.98 -2.69
N ARG A 195 1.82 12.98 -2.25
CA ARG A 195 2.69 13.80 -3.12
C ARG A 195 3.97 13.07 -3.55
N LEU A 196 4.48 12.19 -2.71
CA LEU A 196 5.82 11.59 -2.86
C LEU A 196 5.81 10.17 -3.41
N THR A 197 4.64 9.52 -3.46
CA THR A 197 4.50 8.15 -3.95
C THR A 197 3.57 8.09 -5.17
N ASP A 198 3.78 7.11 -6.04
CA ASP A 198 2.90 6.86 -7.19
C ASP A 198 1.71 5.98 -6.80
N VAL A 199 1.91 5.13 -5.81
CA VAL A 199 0.88 4.31 -5.19
C VAL A 199 1.24 4.02 -3.74
N PHE A 200 0.23 3.98 -2.89
CA PHE A 200 0.38 3.52 -1.51
C PHE A 200 -0.92 2.87 -1.04
N TYR A 201 -0.88 2.14 0.06
CA TYR A 201 -2.12 1.77 0.69
C TYR A 201 -2.19 2.19 2.17
N ILE A 202 -3.40 2.49 2.60
CA ILE A 202 -3.75 2.82 3.97
C ILE A 202 -4.24 1.53 4.62
N GLY A 203 -3.46 1.00 5.55
CA GLY A 203 -3.76 -0.25 6.23
C GLY A 203 -4.96 -0.12 7.17
N GLY A 204 -5.95 -0.99 7.02
CA GLY A 204 -7.09 -1.08 7.93
C GLY A 204 -6.97 -2.28 8.87
N THR A 205 -6.52 -3.41 8.38
CA THR A 205 -6.48 -4.69 9.12
C THR A 205 -5.78 -4.59 10.49
N LYS A 206 -4.69 -3.84 10.58
CA LYS A 206 -3.94 -3.66 11.83
C LYS A 206 -4.31 -2.36 12.57
N VAL A 207 -5.13 -1.50 11.98
CA VAL A 207 -5.47 -0.17 12.46
C VAL A 207 -6.97 -0.02 12.66
N GLY A 208 -7.56 -0.97 13.38
CA GLY A 208 -8.93 -0.90 13.86
C GLY A 208 -10.02 -1.41 12.91
N ALA A 209 -9.71 -1.95 11.73
CA ALA A 209 -10.68 -2.65 10.88
C ALA A 209 -10.63 -4.17 11.13
N LEU A 210 -11.69 -4.90 10.70
CA LEU A 210 -11.69 -6.38 10.66
C LEU A 210 -10.72 -6.90 9.61
N CYS A 211 -10.67 -6.22 8.47
CA CYS A 211 -9.83 -6.54 7.33
C CYS A 211 -9.90 -5.38 6.34
N GLY A 212 -8.94 -5.32 5.43
CA GLY A 212 -8.97 -4.40 4.32
C GLY A 212 -7.86 -3.36 4.33
N GLU A 213 -7.49 -3.01 3.11
CA GLU A 213 -6.50 -2.00 2.78
C GLU A 213 -7.10 -1.05 1.73
N ALA A 214 -6.93 0.25 1.90
CA ALA A 214 -7.32 1.22 0.88
C ALA A 214 -6.11 1.56 0.01
N VAL A 215 -6.08 1.02 -1.20
CA VAL A 215 -5.04 1.32 -2.19
C VAL A 215 -5.36 2.66 -2.84
N VAL A 216 -4.40 3.57 -2.82
CA VAL A 216 -4.52 4.94 -3.32
C VAL A 216 -3.51 5.17 -4.43
N PHE A 217 -3.99 5.63 -5.58
CA PHE A 217 -3.18 6.09 -6.70
C PHE A 217 -3.35 7.61 -6.83
N PRO A 218 -2.42 8.42 -6.34
CA PRO A 218 -2.55 9.88 -6.38
C PRO A 218 -2.70 10.47 -7.78
N HIS A 219 -2.08 9.82 -8.77
CA HIS A 219 -2.03 10.29 -10.17
C HIS A 219 -2.89 9.43 -11.11
N GLY A 220 -3.84 8.68 -10.56
CA GLY A 220 -4.69 7.74 -11.32
C GLY A 220 -4.12 6.34 -11.40
N ALA A 221 -5.03 5.36 -11.35
CA ALA A 221 -4.68 3.94 -11.43
C ALA A 221 -4.26 3.53 -12.86
N PRO A 222 -3.43 2.48 -13.00
CA PRO A 222 -3.10 1.95 -14.32
C PRO A 222 -4.37 1.46 -15.04
N ALA A 223 -4.34 1.50 -16.37
CA ALA A 223 -5.45 1.03 -17.18
C ALA A 223 -5.84 -0.41 -16.80
N HIS A 224 -7.16 -0.65 -16.70
CA HIS A 224 -7.71 -1.96 -16.34
C HIS A 224 -7.38 -2.45 -14.91
N PHE A 225 -6.98 -1.58 -13.99
CA PHE A 225 -6.67 -1.99 -12.60
C PHE A 225 -7.81 -2.80 -11.96
N MET A 226 -9.07 -2.36 -12.11
CA MET A 226 -10.24 -3.11 -11.60
C MET A 226 -10.36 -4.52 -12.21
N THR A 227 -9.94 -4.70 -13.46
CA THR A 227 -9.89 -6.03 -14.11
C THR A 227 -8.83 -6.92 -13.45
N MET A 228 -7.67 -6.36 -13.11
CA MET A 228 -6.62 -7.06 -12.37
C MET A 228 -7.07 -7.41 -10.95
N VAL A 229 -7.76 -6.50 -10.26
CA VAL A 229 -8.40 -6.76 -8.95
C VAL A 229 -9.35 -7.96 -9.06
N LYS A 230 -10.19 -8.01 -10.10
CA LYS A 230 -11.12 -9.13 -10.33
C LYS A 230 -10.37 -10.43 -10.63
N GLN A 231 -9.37 -10.39 -11.49
CA GLN A 231 -8.57 -11.55 -11.92
C GLN A 231 -7.85 -12.20 -10.72
N GLN A 232 -7.34 -11.37 -9.81
CA GLN A 232 -6.65 -11.82 -8.59
C GLN A 232 -7.62 -12.24 -7.46
N GLY A 233 -8.94 -12.30 -7.72
CA GLY A 233 -9.94 -12.66 -6.72
C GLY A 233 -10.16 -11.61 -5.62
N ALA A 234 -9.64 -10.40 -5.80
CA ALA A 234 -9.67 -9.32 -4.82
C ALA A 234 -10.97 -8.49 -4.84
N LEU A 235 -11.83 -8.67 -5.84
CA LEU A 235 -13.06 -7.91 -5.98
C LEU A 235 -14.24 -8.62 -5.31
N LEU A 236 -14.62 -8.15 -4.14
CA LEU A 236 -15.70 -8.74 -3.34
C LEU A 236 -17.08 -8.31 -3.83
N ALA A 237 -18.00 -9.27 -4.00
CA ALA A 237 -19.39 -8.99 -4.35
C ALA A 237 -20.07 -8.07 -3.31
N LYS A 238 -19.82 -8.30 -2.01
CA LYS A 238 -20.26 -7.42 -0.91
C LYS A 238 -19.17 -6.43 -0.54
N GLY A 239 -18.67 -5.67 -1.53
CA GLY A 239 -17.56 -4.72 -1.38
C GLY A 239 -17.79 -3.66 -0.32
N ARG A 240 -19.05 -3.34 0.01
CA ARG A 240 -19.38 -2.41 1.10
C ARG A 240 -18.73 -2.80 2.43
N LEU A 241 -18.44 -4.09 2.65
CA LEU A 241 -17.74 -4.54 3.86
C LEU A 241 -16.41 -3.81 4.05
N MET A 242 -15.67 -3.58 2.97
CA MET A 242 -14.41 -2.85 3.01
C MET A 242 -14.64 -1.35 3.20
N GLY A 243 -15.41 -0.72 2.29
CA GLY A 243 -15.63 0.72 2.29
C GLY A 243 -16.26 1.25 3.56
N LEU A 244 -17.26 0.55 4.11
CA LEU A 244 -17.92 0.95 5.35
C LEU A 244 -16.94 1.05 6.53
N GLN A 245 -15.95 0.16 6.64
CA GLN A 245 -14.96 0.21 7.69
C GLN A 245 -14.09 1.47 7.59
N PHE A 246 -13.61 1.78 6.38
CA PHE A 246 -12.85 3.00 6.13
C PHE A 246 -13.71 4.26 6.27
N ASP A 247 -14.99 4.20 5.87
CA ASP A 247 -15.93 5.29 6.08
C ASP A 247 -16.05 5.66 7.57
N VAL A 248 -16.23 4.65 8.43
CA VAL A 248 -16.28 4.85 9.90
C VAL A 248 -14.96 5.39 10.43
N LEU A 249 -13.83 4.82 10.03
CA LEU A 249 -12.51 5.22 10.52
C LEU A 249 -12.19 6.68 10.17
N PHE A 250 -12.51 7.12 8.97
CA PHE A 250 -12.19 8.47 8.51
C PHE A 250 -13.24 9.52 8.90
N THR A 251 -14.55 9.19 8.83
CA THR A 251 -15.61 10.11 9.22
C THR A 251 -15.53 10.51 10.69
N HIS A 252 -15.12 9.60 11.56
CA HIS A 252 -15.05 9.84 13.00
C HIS A 252 -13.64 10.21 13.48
N GLY A 253 -12.67 10.40 12.58
CA GLY A 253 -11.29 10.70 12.95
C GLY A 253 -10.66 9.61 13.83
N LEU A 254 -11.01 8.33 13.58
CA LEU A 254 -10.51 7.20 14.36
C LEU A 254 -9.21 6.61 13.80
N TYR A 255 -8.86 6.99 12.58
CA TYR A 255 -7.67 6.45 11.92
C TYR A 255 -6.37 7.13 12.40
N THR A 256 -6.43 8.41 12.76
CA THR A 256 -5.29 9.24 13.22
C THR A 256 -5.68 10.09 14.42
#